data_e678c9aaef1a27addfd8d77f450cf39a
#
_entry.id   e678c9aaef1a27addfd8d77f450cf39a
#
_cell.length_a   1.000
_cell.length_b   1.000
_cell.length_c   1.000
_cell.angle_alpha   90.00
_cell.angle_beta   90.00
_cell.angle_gamma   90.00
#
_symmetry.space_group_name_H-M   'P 1'
#
loop_
_entity.id
_entity.type
_entity.pdbx_description
1 polymer ?
#
loop_
_entity_poly.entity_id
_entity_poly.type
_entity_poly.pdbx_seq_one_letter_code
_entity_poly.pdbx_strand_id
1 'polypeptide(L)'
;MKHQVNLRLNYIVSKIKKMGYSLTPQRLEIIKIVSESKSHPSAVDVYDKLRKSYPMISLNTVYKNLSLLSSIHEVKEIRTLQNSVHYDGDISLHGHAICEKCGRITDVKIDESDFKGFFETKIKENFKENYYINNYGLEFYGLCGLCYKETASNESISV
;
A
#
# COMPACT_ATOMS: atom_id res chain seq x y z
N MET A 1 -9.95 17.68 -3.35
CA MET A 1 -9.71 16.45 -2.57
C MET A 1 -10.98 15.62 -2.31
N LYS A 2 -12.01 16.08 -1.59
CA LYS A 2 -13.22 15.27 -1.30
C LYS A 2 -13.95 14.72 -2.55
N HIS A 3 -13.96 15.46 -3.65
CA HIS A 3 -14.64 15.03 -4.90
C HIS A 3 -13.91 13.84 -5.58
N GLN A 4 -12.58 13.83 -5.61
CA GLN A 4 -11.77 12.74 -6.17
C GLN A 4 -11.88 11.46 -5.34
N VAL A 5 -11.89 11.59 -4.00
CA VAL A 5 -12.09 10.45 -3.09
C VAL A 5 -13.44 9.78 -3.33
N ASN A 6 -14.51 10.57 -3.53
CA ASN A 6 -15.84 10.03 -3.83
C ASN A 6 -15.91 9.32 -5.19
N LEU A 7 -15.24 9.84 -6.21
CA LEU A 7 -15.20 9.19 -7.53
C LEU A 7 -14.49 7.84 -7.47
N ARG A 8 -13.35 7.79 -6.78
CA ARG A 8 -12.61 6.54 -6.58
C ARG A 8 -13.39 5.52 -5.75
N LEU A 9 -14.01 5.95 -4.66
CA LEU A 9 -14.86 5.07 -3.85
C LEU A 9 -15.98 4.45 -4.69
N ASN A 10 -16.68 5.26 -5.50
CA ASN A 10 -17.73 4.78 -6.40
C ASN A 10 -17.21 3.79 -7.44
N TYR A 11 -16.01 4.00 -7.98
CA TYR A 11 -15.37 3.08 -8.90
C TYR A 11 -15.10 1.72 -8.23
N ILE A 12 -14.45 1.70 -7.06
CA ILE A 12 -14.17 0.48 -6.30
C ILE A 12 -15.47 -0.27 -5.97
N VAL A 13 -16.49 0.45 -5.50
CA VAL A 13 -17.81 -0.09 -5.22
C VAL A 13 -18.43 -0.77 -6.45
N SER A 14 -18.36 -0.12 -7.62
CA SER A 14 -18.90 -0.67 -8.87
C SER A 14 -18.16 -1.96 -9.27
N LYS A 15 -16.84 -1.99 -9.12
CA LYS A 15 -15.97 -3.15 -9.40
C LYS A 15 -16.30 -4.34 -8.51
N ILE A 16 -16.44 -4.10 -7.21
CA ILE A 16 -16.83 -5.12 -6.20
C ILE A 16 -18.20 -5.73 -6.54
N LYS A 17 -19.19 -4.88 -6.87
CA LYS A 17 -20.54 -5.32 -7.26
C LYS A 17 -20.53 -6.16 -8.53
N LYS A 18 -19.77 -5.76 -9.56
CA LYS A 18 -19.62 -6.52 -10.83
C LYS A 18 -19.03 -7.91 -10.59
N MET A 19 -18.21 -8.08 -9.56
CA MET A 19 -17.65 -9.38 -9.15
C MET A 19 -18.60 -10.21 -8.28
N GLY A 20 -19.85 -9.78 -8.05
CA GLY A 20 -20.84 -10.51 -7.27
C GLY A 20 -20.71 -10.37 -5.74
N TYR A 21 -19.81 -9.51 -5.26
CA TYR A 21 -19.69 -9.29 -3.83
C TYR A 21 -20.68 -8.26 -3.31
N SER A 22 -21.29 -8.56 -2.16
CA SER A 22 -22.18 -7.63 -1.46
C SER A 22 -21.38 -6.45 -0.87
N LEU A 23 -21.99 -5.28 -0.89
CA LEU A 23 -21.43 -4.09 -0.28
C LEU A 23 -21.99 -3.91 1.12
N THR A 24 -21.20 -4.23 2.14
CA THR A 24 -21.55 -4.02 3.54
C THR A 24 -21.04 -2.68 4.05
N PRO A 25 -21.67 -2.08 5.10
CA PRO A 25 -21.17 -0.86 5.72
C PRO A 25 -19.70 -0.99 6.18
N GLN A 26 -19.33 -2.13 6.76
CA GLN A 26 -17.95 -2.40 7.20
C GLN A 26 -16.97 -2.39 6.03
N ARG A 27 -17.35 -3.00 4.89
CA ARG A 27 -16.50 -2.99 3.66
C ARG A 27 -16.27 -1.59 3.15
N LEU A 28 -17.31 -0.76 3.11
CA LEU A 28 -17.20 0.65 2.72
C LEU A 28 -16.24 1.42 3.61
N GLU A 29 -16.32 1.20 4.91
CA GLU A 29 -15.47 1.89 5.87
C GLU A 29 -14.00 1.43 5.75
N ILE A 30 -13.74 0.13 5.53
CA ILE A 30 -12.39 -0.38 5.25
C ILE A 30 -11.80 0.30 4.00
N ILE A 31 -12.57 0.38 2.91
CA ILE A 31 -12.14 1.05 1.68
C ILE A 31 -11.75 2.50 1.96
N LYS A 32 -12.56 3.24 2.70
CA LYS A 32 -12.27 4.63 3.08
C LYS A 32 -11.00 4.75 3.90
N ILE A 33 -10.88 3.95 4.98
CA ILE A 33 -9.73 3.97 5.89
C ILE A 33 -8.43 3.79 5.10
N VAL A 34 -8.38 2.83 4.17
CA VAL A 34 -7.17 2.55 3.41
C VAL A 34 -6.94 3.60 2.33
N SER A 35 -7.99 3.98 1.58
CA SER A 35 -7.87 4.97 0.48
C SER A 35 -7.51 6.39 0.95
N GLU A 36 -7.85 6.75 2.19
CA GLU A 36 -7.55 8.05 2.77
C GLU A 36 -6.25 8.06 3.59
N SER A 37 -5.70 6.89 3.87
CA SER A 37 -4.49 6.76 4.68
C SER A 37 -3.24 7.15 3.90
N LYS A 38 -2.37 7.91 4.55
CA LYS A 38 -1.01 8.24 4.10
C LYS A 38 0.07 7.50 4.91
N SER A 39 -0.35 6.64 5.83
CA SER A 39 0.55 5.95 6.76
C SER A 39 0.70 4.46 6.51
N HIS A 40 0.18 3.95 5.39
CA HIS A 40 0.25 2.54 5.03
C HIS A 40 -0.18 1.62 6.19
N PRO A 41 -1.48 1.61 6.58
CA PRO A 41 -1.93 0.90 7.77
C PRO A 41 -1.76 -0.61 7.60
N SER A 42 -1.44 -1.31 8.68
CA SER A 42 -1.58 -2.76 8.77
C SER A 42 -3.06 -3.17 8.91
N ALA A 43 -3.36 -4.45 8.78
CA ALA A 43 -4.73 -4.96 9.05
C ALA A 43 -5.17 -4.69 10.49
N VAL A 44 -4.23 -4.70 11.45
CA VAL A 44 -4.51 -4.39 12.85
C VAL A 44 -4.86 -2.92 13.02
N ASP A 45 -4.14 -2.01 12.37
CA ASP A 45 -4.44 -0.58 12.41
C ASP A 45 -5.83 -0.27 11.83
N VAL A 46 -6.19 -0.94 10.74
CA VAL A 46 -7.52 -0.84 10.12
C VAL A 46 -8.58 -1.38 11.08
N TYR A 47 -8.35 -2.53 11.69
CA TYR A 47 -9.24 -3.13 12.68
C TYR A 47 -9.45 -2.21 13.88
N ASP A 48 -8.39 -1.63 14.44
CA ASP A 48 -8.47 -0.75 15.61
C ASP A 48 -9.22 0.55 15.33
N LYS A 49 -9.14 1.07 14.12
CA LYS A 49 -9.98 2.19 13.69
C LYS A 49 -11.44 1.78 13.54
N LEU A 50 -11.67 0.62 12.89
CA LEU A 50 -13.01 0.17 12.52
C LEU A 50 -13.84 -0.30 13.71
N ARG A 51 -13.23 -0.96 14.70
CA ARG A 51 -13.95 -1.46 15.89
C ARG A 51 -14.59 -0.36 16.75
N LYS A 52 -14.15 0.89 16.59
CA LYS A 52 -14.78 2.04 17.28
C LYS A 52 -16.23 2.25 16.82
N SER A 53 -16.51 2.01 15.54
CA SER A 53 -17.86 2.15 14.95
C SER A 53 -18.58 0.80 14.79
N TYR A 54 -17.82 -0.29 14.77
CA TYR A 54 -18.32 -1.66 14.57
C TYR A 54 -17.71 -2.60 15.62
N PRO A 55 -18.14 -2.55 16.90
CA PRO A 55 -17.50 -3.30 18.00
C PRO A 55 -17.48 -4.82 17.80
N MET A 56 -18.43 -5.37 17.04
CA MET A 56 -18.57 -6.81 16.79
C MET A 56 -17.77 -7.29 15.56
N ILE A 57 -16.99 -6.42 14.91
CA ILE A 57 -16.19 -6.84 13.76
C ILE A 57 -15.04 -7.73 14.20
N SER A 58 -14.72 -8.74 13.39
CA SER A 58 -13.54 -9.57 13.61
C SER A 58 -12.35 -9.10 12.78
N LEU A 59 -11.14 -9.32 13.27
CA LEU A 59 -9.92 -9.08 12.53
C LEU A 59 -9.87 -9.90 11.21
N ASN A 60 -10.42 -11.12 11.23
CA ASN A 60 -10.53 -11.96 10.03
C ASN A 60 -11.42 -11.30 8.95
N THR A 61 -12.47 -10.58 9.35
CA THR A 61 -13.31 -9.82 8.43
C THR A 61 -12.48 -8.69 7.74
N VAL A 62 -11.61 -8.04 8.49
CA VAL A 62 -10.70 -7.01 7.95
C VAL A 62 -9.74 -7.63 6.94
N TYR A 63 -9.05 -8.72 7.29
CA TYR A 63 -8.16 -9.42 6.37
C TYR A 63 -8.85 -9.85 5.07
N LYS A 64 -10.03 -10.47 5.16
CA LYS A 64 -10.80 -10.89 3.98
C LYS A 64 -11.14 -9.71 3.05
N ASN A 65 -11.46 -8.55 3.61
CA ASN A 65 -11.76 -7.36 2.82
C ASN A 65 -10.50 -6.75 2.20
N LEU A 66 -9.41 -6.67 2.94
CA LEU A 66 -8.12 -6.18 2.43
C LEU A 66 -7.59 -7.09 1.32
N SER A 67 -7.66 -8.42 1.49
CA SER A 67 -7.31 -9.40 0.47
C SER A 67 -8.17 -9.28 -0.80
N LEU A 68 -9.48 -9.02 -0.65
CA LEU A 68 -10.35 -8.74 -1.79
C LEU A 68 -9.89 -7.48 -2.52
N LEU A 69 -9.59 -6.38 -1.81
CA LEU A 69 -9.14 -5.12 -2.40
C LEU A 69 -7.79 -5.29 -3.11
N SER A 70 -6.88 -6.07 -2.54
CA SER A 70 -5.60 -6.41 -3.15
C SER A 70 -5.79 -7.25 -4.42
N SER A 71 -6.65 -8.26 -4.40
CA SER A 71 -6.93 -9.13 -5.56
C SER A 71 -7.54 -8.41 -6.75
N ILE A 72 -8.24 -7.31 -6.51
CA ILE A 72 -8.80 -6.45 -7.56
C ILE A 72 -7.90 -5.25 -7.90
N HIS A 73 -6.67 -5.22 -7.37
CA HIS A 73 -5.67 -4.16 -7.59
C HIS A 73 -6.13 -2.75 -7.19
N GLU A 74 -6.97 -2.64 -6.16
CA GLU A 74 -7.39 -1.35 -5.60
C GLU A 74 -6.61 -0.97 -4.33
N VAL A 75 -5.80 -1.89 -3.84
CA VAL A 75 -4.87 -1.70 -2.72
C VAL A 75 -3.62 -2.51 -3.04
N LYS A 76 -2.44 -1.94 -2.77
CA LYS A 76 -1.16 -2.64 -2.82
C LYS A 76 -0.79 -3.19 -1.45
N GLU A 77 -0.23 -4.39 -1.40
CA GLU A 77 0.40 -4.94 -0.20
C GLU A 77 1.88 -4.60 -0.22
N ILE A 78 2.38 -4.03 0.88
CA ILE A 78 3.79 -3.72 1.10
C ILE A 78 4.26 -4.62 2.24
N ARG A 79 5.29 -5.42 1.99
CA ARG A 79 5.87 -6.32 2.99
C ARG A 79 7.14 -5.71 3.57
N THR A 80 7.19 -5.56 4.88
CA THR A 80 8.40 -5.13 5.56
C THR A 80 9.29 -6.33 5.90
N LEU A 81 10.56 -6.09 6.19
CA LEU A 81 11.49 -7.15 6.61
C LEU A 81 11.10 -7.80 7.96
N GLN A 82 10.29 -7.11 8.76
CA GLN A 82 9.72 -7.64 10.00
C GLN A 82 8.50 -8.56 9.78
N ASN A 83 8.27 -9.00 8.53
CA ASN A 83 7.13 -9.82 8.11
C ASN A 83 5.75 -9.19 8.39
N SER A 84 5.68 -7.88 8.60
CA SER A 84 4.39 -7.18 8.65
C SER A 84 3.91 -6.81 7.25
N VAL A 85 2.59 -6.91 7.04
CA VAL A 85 1.94 -6.51 5.79
C VAL A 85 1.20 -5.20 6.04
N HIS A 86 1.53 -4.22 5.22
CA HIS A 86 0.91 -2.90 5.19
C HIS A 86 0.14 -2.71 3.89
N TYR A 87 -0.84 -1.85 3.91
CA TYR A 87 -1.76 -1.65 2.79
C TYR A 87 -1.70 -0.21 2.30
N ASP A 88 -1.39 -0.07 1.02
CA ASP A 88 -1.39 1.21 0.35
C ASP A 88 -2.62 1.34 -0.54
N GLY A 89 -3.40 2.36 -0.27
CA GLY A 89 -4.58 2.71 -1.05
C GLY A 89 -4.29 3.66 -2.21
N ASP A 90 -3.09 4.18 -2.37
CA ASP A 90 -2.71 4.98 -3.54
C ASP A 90 -2.18 4.07 -4.64
N ILE A 91 -2.94 3.94 -5.74
CA ILE A 91 -2.55 3.12 -6.89
C ILE A 91 -1.82 3.92 -7.98
N SER A 92 -1.58 5.21 -7.77
CA SER A 92 -0.77 6.02 -8.69
C SER A 92 0.69 5.52 -8.73
N LEU A 93 1.46 6.00 -9.69
CA LEU A 93 2.88 5.66 -9.79
C LEU A 93 3.66 6.32 -8.65
N HIS A 94 4.20 5.51 -7.76
CA HIS A 94 5.16 5.91 -6.73
C HIS A 94 5.92 4.69 -6.23
N GLY A 95 7.05 4.93 -5.55
CA GLY A 95 7.81 3.92 -4.84
C GLY A 95 7.63 4.03 -3.33
N HIS A 96 8.21 3.07 -2.60
CA HIS A 96 8.21 3.06 -1.14
C HIS A 96 9.64 2.91 -0.62
N ALA A 97 10.05 3.79 0.29
CA ALA A 97 11.25 3.61 1.10
C ALA A 97 10.86 2.91 2.41
N ILE A 98 11.44 1.74 2.66
CA ILE A 98 11.12 0.86 3.79
C ILE A 98 12.33 0.81 4.73
N CYS A 99 12.13 1.21 5.98
CA CYS A 99 13.19 1.15 6.98
C CYS A 99 13.38 -0.27 7.48
N GLU A 100 14.59 -0.81 7.31
CA GLU A 100 14.95 -2.17 7.72
C GLU A 100 14.93 -2.35 9.24
N LYS A 101 15.14 -1.27 10.03
CA LYS A 101 15.17 -1.31 11.48
C LYS A 101 13.78 -1.19 12.13
N CYS A 102 12.98 -0.19 11.72
CA CYS A 102 11.70 0.10 12.38
C CYS A 102 10.46 -0.18 11.53
N GLY A 103 10.62 -0.65 10.28
CA GLY A 103 9.51 -0.95 9.38
C GLY A 103 8.76 0.26 8.84
N ARG A 104 9.22 1.50 9.11
CA ARG A 104 8.59 2.71 8.59
C ARG A 104 8.58 2.69 7.07
N ILE A 105 7.43 2.97 6.48
CA ILE A 105 7.21 3.10 5.05
C ILE A 105 7.00 4.57 4.74
N THR A 106 7.62 5.06 3.67
CA THR A 106 7.51 6.44 3.20
C THR A 106 7.38 6.44 1.68
N ASP A 107 6.42 7.18 1.14
CA ASP A 107 6.22 7.33 -0.30
C ASP A 107 7.44 8.02 -0.94
N VAL A 108 7.89 7.48 -2.05
CA VAL A 108 8.90 8.06 -2.91
C VAL A 108 8.20 8.50 -4.20
N LYS A 109 8.16 9.80 -4.43
CA LYS A 109 7.59 10.34 -5.66
C LYS A 109 8.46 9.96 -6.85
N ILE A 110 7.83 9.51 -7.91
CA ILE A 110 8.47 9.13 -9.16
C ILE A 110 7.83 9.96 -10.25
N ASP A 111 8.66 10.59 -11.07
CA ASP A 111 8.14 11.28 -12.24
C ASP A 111 7.67 10.26 -13.28
N GLU A 112 6.44 10.42 -13.72
CA GLU A 112 5.83 9.50 -14.68
C GLU A 112 6.56 9.47 -16.01
N SER A 113 7.12 10.60 -16.45
CA SER A 113 7.86 10.71 -17.70
C SER A 113 9.19 9.94 -17.65
N ASP A 114 9.93 10.05 -16.54
CA ASP A 114 11.19 9.34 -16.33
C ASP A 114 10.96 7.82 -16.26
N PHE A 115 9.93 7.40 -15.53
CA PHE A 115 9.57 5.99 -15.41
C PHE A 115 9.12 5.42 -16.76
N LYS A 116 8.28 6.15 -17.51
CA LYS A 116 7.78 5.71 -18.81
C LYS A 116 8.91 5.49 -19.79
N GLY A 117 9.87 6.42 -19.86
CA GLY A 117 11.07 6.30 -20.72
C GLY A 117 11.90 5.05 -20.36
N PHE A 118 12.16 4.83 -19.06
CA PHE A 118 12.87 3.63 -18.59
C PHE A 118 12.11 2.35 -18.91
N PHE A 119 10.79 2.33 -18.64
CA PHE A 119 9.94 1.16 -18.85
C PHE A 119 9.84 0.80 -20.34
N GLU A 120 9.58 1.78 -21.21
CA GLU A 120 9.47 1.55 -22.66
C GLU A 120 10.78 1.12 -23.29
N THR A 121 11.92 1.70 -22.87
CA THR A 121 13.21 1.42 -23.47
C THR A 121 13.85 0.15 -22.91
N LYS A 122 13.91 0.02 -21.57
CA LYS A 122 14.69 -1.07 -20.94
C LYS A 122 13.87 -2.31 -20.66
N ILE A 123 12.65 -2.15 -20.19
CA ILE A 123 11.82 -3.28 -19.78
C ILE A 123 11.25 -4.00 -21.01
N LYS A 124 10.70 -3.27 -21.99
CA LYS A 124 10.17 -3.88 -23.23
C LYS A 124 11.27 -4.58 -24.03
N GLU A 125 12.46 -3.98 -24.14
CA GLU A 125 13.58 -4.59 -24.84
C GLU A 125 14.00 -5.94 -24.21
N ASN A 126 13.96 -6.05 -22.88
CA ASN A 126 14.40 -7.25 -22.17
C ASN A 126 13.32 -8.33 -22.10
N PHE A 127 12.06 -7.97 -22.01
CA PHE A 127 10.97 -8.97 -21.90
C PHE A 127 10.42 -9.41 -23.25
N LYS A 128 10.65 -8.66 -24.34
CA LYS A 128 10.17 -8.95 -25.70
C LYS A 128 8.70 -9.40 -25.70
N GLU A 129 8.36 -10.44 -26.48
CA GLU A 129 6.98 -10.92 -26.67
C GLU A 129 6.50 -11.91 -25.60
N ASN A 130 7.32 -12.22 -24.57
CA ASN A 130 7.05 -13.34 -23.67
C ASN A 130 6.35 -12.94 -22.34
N TYR A 131 6.15 -11.65 -22.07
CA TYR A 131 5.54 -11.19 -20.81
C TYR A 131 4.52 -10.08 -21.04
N TYR A 132 3.38 -10.24 -20.39
CA TYR A 132 2.38 -9.16 -20.22
C TYR A 132 2.50 -8.63 -18.80
N ILE A 133 3.10 -7.44 -18.64
CA ILE A 133 3.29 -6.82 -17.33
C ILE A 133 2.03 -6.06 -16.97
N ASN A 134 1.31 -6.53 -15.95
CA ASN A 134 0.08 -5.91 -15.47
C ASN A 134 0.30 -5.02 -14.24
N ASN A 135 1.41 -5.20 -13.53
CA ASN A 135 1.72 -4.48 -12.30
C ASN A 135 3.23 -4.45 -12.06
N TYR A 136 3.68 -3.44 -11.33
CA TYR A 136 5.07 -3.28 -10.91
C TYR A 136 5.12 -2.59 -9.55
N GLY A 137 6.21 -2.78 -8.82
CA GLY A 137 6.49 -2.10 -7.56
C GLY A 137 7.92 -1.60 -7.53
N LEU A 138 8.15 -0.46 -6.88
CA LEU A 138 9.47 0.10 -6.63
C LEU A 138 9.63 0.23 -5.11
N GLU A 139 10.55 -0.55 -4.57
CA GLU A 139 10.82 -0.61 -3.14
C GLU A 139 12.30 -0.35 -2.89
N PHE A 140 12.59 0.54 -1.96
CA PHE A 140 13.92 0.92 -1.53
C PHE A 140 14.08 0.55 -0.06
N TYR A 141 15.11 -0.19 0.27
CA TYR A 141 15.38 -0.67 1.61
C TYR A 141 16.60 0.05 2.20
N GLY A 142 16.53 0.42 3.48
CA GLY A 142 17.59 1.11 4.18
C GLY A 142 17.14 1.61 5.55
N LEU A 143 17.85 2.58 6.13
CA LEU A 143 17.49 3.15 7.43
C LEU A 143 16.79 4.50 7.24
N CYS A 144 15.68 4.73 7.94
CA CYS A 144 15.10 6.05 8.04
C CYS A 144 16.04 6.99 8.84
N GLY A 145 15.88 8.31 8.68
CA GLY A 145 16.79 9.28 9.29
C GLY A 145 16.90 9.18 10.82
N LEU A 146 15.85 8.73 11.52
CA LEU A 146 15.91 8.50 12.97
C LEU A 146 16.77 7.26 13.28
N CYS A 147 16.50 6.14 12.64
CA CYS A 147 17.24 4.91 12.86
C CYS A 147 18.72 5.01 12.44
N TYR A 148 19.01 5.76 11.38
CA TYR A 148 20.38 6.05 10.95
C TYR A 148 21.16 6.82 12.00
N LYS A 149 20.58 7.90 12.56
CA LYS A 149 21.20 8.69 13.63
C LYS A 149 21.47 7.87 14.89
N GLU A 150 20.53 7.01 15.29
CA GLU A 150 20.72 6.11 16.45
C GLU A 150 21.86 5.10 16.23
N THR A 151 22.00 4.58 15.02
CA THR A 151 23.09 3.65 14.69
C THR A 151 24.44 4.35 14.70
N ALA A 152 24.54 5.52 14.06
CA ALA A 152 25.76 6.32 14.03
C ALA A 152 26.21 6.79 15.44
N SER A 153 25.24 7.10 16.32
CA SER A 153 25.55 7.48 17.71
C SER A 153 26.10 6.32 18.53
N ASN A 154 25.64 5.10 18.28
CA ASN A 154 26.09 3.91 18.99
C ASN A 154 27.49 3.42 18.54
N GLU A 155 27.85 3.64 17.27
CA GLU A 155 29.19 3.33 16.75
C GLU A 155 30.25 4.30 17.30
N SER A 156 29.87 5.52 17.66
CA SER A 156 30.76 6.53 18.24
C SER A 156 31.09 6.29 19.73
N ILE A 157 30.42 5.34 20.40
CA ILE A 157 30.62 5.01 21.84
C ILE A 157 31.49 3.75 22.00
N SER A 158 31.88 3.11 20.90
CA SER A 158 32.63 1.83 20.91
C SER A 158 34.14 2.02 20.63
N VAL A 159 34.73 3.16 21.03
CA VAL A 159 36.19 3.43 20.95
C VAL A 159 36.74 3.63 22.34
#